data_c60d8b9be8cec5ffe442eccea2983a40
#
_entry.id   c60d8b9be8cec5ffe442eccea2983a40
#
_cell.length_a   1.000
_cell.length_b   1.000
_cell.length_c   1.000
_cell.angle_alpha   90.00
_cell.angle_beta   90.00
_cell.angle_gamma   90.00
#
_symmetry.space_group_name_H-M   'P 1'
#
loop_
_entity.id
_entity.type
_entity.pdbx_description
1 polymer ?
#
loop_
_entity_poly.entity_id
_entity_poly.type
_entity_poly.pdbx_seq_one_letter_code
_entity_poly.pdbx_strand_id
1 'polypeptide(L)'
;MDRFSRLCLWGAMACAFLSLALLSFDVFPWFRDPVLPHRPTYPLGIAGMALFILSGQWRGRMKEHLLLLGGISGLAVLAALATAWGLQSVPGDVAPDVWTGFLLWTLIPLAFWLWWAVMFSCLPCEQGKRLFHAAVLLLAVSNLAHILLEVLANHGATGIKDFLISINSWFRFECIDHGWWPPAYFTDRIRGLFAEPPHMAVGLIPVLGVVLALSGAKRLWLVGVVCWGLIMWQGKIASGLLAFVVTCFAAALPFYFTALRRHRMPVLMLTAVLLAGGGWALQAGWPGMQARFLPAFQEAESLVRFVKDSHAGRPAACPELQGGLEVSSLAIRYTCARLDMEAGLSRPLGMGCMMQGWYWQPLEQCSLERGSELTGFVEGARSSKLHKYPPMNQYTTLLAETGLPGLALFLALCGMLLWRSVRFAVRHRDWYVYGMACAFLGMLAALTAITMKNATAFAFLAGYLYAISGEGDRAAGETGGGQVPQQGRG
;
A
#
# COMPACT_ATOMS: atom_id res chain seq x y z
N MET A 1 -20.81 23.59 -19.25
CA MET A 1 -20.87 22.12 -19.08
C MET A 1 -22.30 21.68 -19.38
N ASP A 2 -22.47 20.79 -20.33
CA ASP A 2 -23.79 20.24 -20.66
C ASP A 2 -24.32 19.29 -19.56
N ARG A 3 -25.61 18.91 -19.68
CA ARG A 3 -26.25 18.04 -18.66
C ARG A 3 -25.60 16.64 -18.60
N PHE A 4 -25.19 16.12 -19.76
CA PHE A 4 -24.58 14.80 -19.84
C PHE A 4 -23.20 14.76 -19.15
N SER A 5 -22.30 15.73 -19.46
CA SER A 5 -20.99 15.84 -18.79
C SER A 5 -21.11 15.96 -17.28
N ARG A 6 -22.13 16.69 -16.78
CA ARG A 6 -22.40 16.78 -15.34
C ARG A 6 -22.80 15.45 -14.73
N LEU A 7 -23.72 14.71 -15.37
CA LEU A 7 -24.13 13.39 -14.89
C LEU A 7 -22.97 12.41 -14.88
N CYS A 8 -22.14 12.39 -15.91
CA CYS A 8 -20.93 11.54 -15.94
C CYS A 8 -19.94 11.90 -14.83
N LEU A 9 -19.71 13.18 -14.53
CA LEU A 9 -18.87 13.60 -13.43
C LEU A 9 -19.43 13.17 -12.07
N TRP A 10 -20.74 13.35 -11.84
CA TRP A 10 -21.39 12.89 -10.62
C TRP A 10 -21.30 11.37 -10.47
N GLY A 11 -21.48 10.61 -11.55
CA GLY A 11 -21.30 9.16 -11.56
C GLY A 11 -19.86 8.76 -11.22
N ALA A 12 -18.87 9.46 -11.78
CA ALA A 12 -17.46 9.23 -11.47
C ALA A 12 -17.13 9.50 -10.00
N MET A 13 -17.69 10.57 -9.43
CA MET A 13 -17.56 10.90 -8.01
C MET A 13 -18.21 9.85 -7.10
N ALA A 14 -19.38 9.35 -7.47
CA ALA A 14 -20.06 8.28 -6.74
C ALA A 14 -19.22 6.98 -6.77
N CYS A 15 -18.68 6.61 -7.92
CA CYS A 15 -17.78 5.47 -8.05
C CYS A 15 -16.50 5.65 -7.21
N ALA A 16 -15.91 6.83 -7.18
CA ALA A 16 -14.75 7.14 -6.34
C ALA A 16 -15.07 7.01 -4.85
N PHE A 17 -16.21 7.59 -4.43
CA PHE A 17 -16.70 7.47 -3.06
C PHE A 17 -16.88 6.00 -2.65
N LEU A 18 -17.58 5.22 -3.46
CA LEU A 18 -17.84 3.80 -3.19
C LEU A 18 -16.55 2.98 -3.23
N SER A 19 -15.63 3.26 -4.16
CA SER A 19 -14.34 2.57 -4.23
C SER A 19 -13.52 2.73 -2.95
N LEU A 20 -13.50 3.93 -2.35
CA LEU A 20 -12.80 4.17 -1.10
C LEU A 20 -13.58 3.62 0.11
N ALA A 21 -14.88 3.82 0.16
CA ALA A 21 -15.73 3.35 1.26
C ALA A 21 -15.75 1.81 1.37
N LEU A 22 -15.70 1.11 0.21
CA LEU A 22 -15.69 -0.36 0.12
C LEU A 22 -14.28 -0.94 0.03
N LEU A 23 -13.25 -0.17 0.34
CA LEU A 23 -11.85 -0.60 0.25
C LEU A 23 -11.55 -1.83 1.11
N SER A 24 -12.27 -2.00 2.21
CA SER A 24 -12.11 -3.13 3.13
C SER A 24 -12.65 -4.45 2.60
N PHE A 25 -13.47 -4.43 1.56
CA PHE A 25 -13.97 -5.65 0.93
C PHE A 25 -13.00 -6.13 -0.15
N ASP A 26 -11.83 -6.58 0.26
CA ASP A 26 -10.75 -6.98 -0.64
C ASP A 26 -10.87 -8.45 -1.12
N VAL A 27 -11.76 -9.24 -0.52
CA VAL A 27 -12.12 -10.60 -0.94
C VAL A 27 -13.64 -10.76 -0.88
N PHE A 28 -14.34 -10.33 -1.93
CA PHE A 28 -15.80 -10.33 -1.95
C PHE A 28 -16.36 -11.49 -2.79
N PRO A 29 -17.11 -12.45 -2.20
CA PRO A 29 -17.49 -13.70 -2.86
C PRO A 29 -18.46 -13.53 -4.02
N TRP A 30 -19.17 -12.41 -4.10
CA TRP A 30 -20.16 -12.14 -5.15
C TRP A 30 -19.51 -11.77 -6.50
N PHE A 31 -18.22 -11.41 -6.50
CA PHE A 31 -17.42 -11.14 -7.69
C PHE A 31 -16.48 -12.31 -7.97
N ARG A 32 -17.05 -13.50 -8.20
CA ARG A 32 -16.30 -14.72 -8.56
C ARG A 32 -15.93 -14.77 -10.04
N ASP A 33 -15.39 -13.70 -10.57
CA ASP A 33 -14.84 -13.71 -11.90
C ASP A 33 -13.38 -14.20 -11.83
N PRO A 34 -13.00 -15.26 -12.56
CA PRO A 34 -11.61 -15.74 -12.57
C PRO A 34 -10.63 -14.70 -13.13
N VAL A 35 -11.11 -13.71 -13.86
CA VAL A 35 -10.29 -12.68 -14.52
C VAL A 35 -10.15 -11.44 -13.65
N LEU A 36 -11.24 -10.99 -13.01
CA LEU A 36 -11.20 -9.78 -12.18
C LEU A 36 -10.85 -10.11 -10.73
N PRO A 37 -10.05 -9.26 -10.07
CA PRO A 37 -9.84 -9.36 -8.63
C PRO A 37 -11.17 -9.33 -7.89
N HIS A 38 -11.35 -10.18 -6.88
CA HIS A 38 -12.56 -10.28 -6.06
C HIS A 38 -12.81 -9.02 -5.19
N ARG A 39 -12.54 -7.84 -5.72
CA ARG A 39 -12.59 -6.54 -5.02
C ARG A 39 -13.57 -5.61 -5.70
N PRO A 40 -14.62 -5.15 -5.02
CA PRO A 40 -15.59 -4.21 -5.61
C PRO A 40 -14.94 -2.90 -6.05
N THR A 41 -13.79 -2.54 -5.49
CA THR A 41 -13.03 -1.34 -5.88
C THR A 41 -12.55 -1.36 -7.34
N TYR A 42 -12.34 -2.54 -7.94
CA TYR A 42 -11.90 -2.66 -9.32
C TYR A 42 -13.00 -2.30 -10.33
N PRO A 43 -14.17 -2.98 -10.35
CA PRO A 43 -15.24 -2.63 -11.28
C PRO A 43 -15.75 -1.19 -11.05
N LEU A 44 -15.87 -0.74 -9.81
CA LEU A 44 -16.23 0.63 -9.49
C LEU A 44 -15.20 1.64 -10.00
N GLY A 45 -13.90 1.35 -9.82
CA GLY A 45 -12.83 2.21 -10.31
C GLY A 45 -12.80 2.29 -11.83
N ILE A 46 -12.98 1.16 -12.54
CA ILE A 46 -13.05 1.12 -14.01
C ILE A 46 -14.27 1.92 -14.50
N ALA A 47 -15.44 1.71 -13.92
CA ALA A 47 -16.64 2.46 -14.25
C ALA A 47 -16.46 3.96 -13.98
N GLY A 48 -15.87 4.32 -12.84
CA GLY A 48 -15.56 5.70 -12.49
C GLY A 48 -14.61 6.38 -13.46
N MET A 49 -13.55 5.69 -13.89
CA MET A 49 -12.63 6.19 -14.92
C MET A 49 -13.35 6.41 -16.25
N ALA A 50 -14.16 5.45 -16.69
CA ALA A 50 -14.91 5.56 -17.94
C ALA A 50 -15.88 6.77 -17.91
N LEU A 51 -16.64 6.93 -16.83
CA LEU A 51 -17.54 8.07 -16.63
C LEU A 51 -16.77 9.39 -16.57
N PHE A 52 -15.61 9.42 -15.92
CA PHE A 52 -14.75 10.61 -15.87
C PHE A 52 -14.21 11.00 -17.25
N ILE A 53 -13.81 10.02 -18.06
CA ILE A 53 -13.38 10.25 -19.45
C ILE A 53 -14.55 10.82 -20.29
N LEU A 54 -15.74 10.22 -20.17
CA LEU A 54 -16.96 10.68 -20.86
C LEU A 54 -17.39 12.08 -20.43
N SER A 55 -17.10 12.48 -19.18
CA SER A 55 -17.40 13.84 -18.70
C SER A 55 -16.62 14.93 -19.44
N GLY A 56 -15.49 14.59 -20.05
CA GLY A 56 -14.60 15.52 -20.77
C GLY A 56 -13.87 16.54 -19.90
N GLN A 57 -14.10 16.52 -18.56
CA GLN A 57 -13.52 17.52 -17.63
C GLN A 57 -11.99 17.46 -17.55
N TRP A 58 -11.41 16.30 -17.83
CA TRP A 58 -9.95 16.06 -17.81
C TRP A 58 -9.19 16.88 -18.87
N ARG A 59 -9.85 17.25 -19.99
CA ARG A 59 -9.20 17.91 -21.16
C ARG A 59 -8.59 19.26 -20.77
N GLY A 60 -9.28 20.05 -19.97
CA GLY A 60 -8.82 21.37 -19.54
C GLY A 60 -7.64 21.31 -18.54
N ARG A 61 -7.45 20.19 -17.87
CA ARG A 61 -6.46 20.02 -16.80
C ARG A 61 -5.27 19.13 -17.17
N MET A 62 -5.29 18.48 -18.32
CA MET A 62 -4.25 17.53 -18.72
C MET A 62 -2.85 18.13 -18.71
N LYS A 63 -2.70 19.40 -19.14
CA LYS A 63 -1.40 20.08 -19.16
C LYS A 63 -0.76 20.23 -17.77
N GLU A 64 -1.59 20.40 -16.73
CA GLU A 64 -1.13 20.52 -15.34
C GLU A 64 -0.61 19.19 -14.78
N HIS A 65 -0.97 18.06 -15.41
CA HIS A 65 -0.65 16.72 -14.97
C HIS A 65 0.38 16.01 -15.87
N LEU A 66 0.98 16.70 -16.85
CA LEU A 66 1.91 16.08 -17.80
C LEU A 66 3.08 15.36 -17.13
N LEU A 67 3.61 15.92 -16.04
CA LEU A 67 4.72 15.29 -15.31
C LEU A 67 4.28 13.97 -14.64
N LEU A 68 3.11 13.97 -13.99
CA LEU A 68 2.56 12.77 -13.37
C LEU A 68 2.18 11.74 -14.43
N LEU A 69 1.50 12.18 -15.49
CA LEU A 69 1.13 11.34 -16.63
C LEU A 69 2.37 10.71 -17.28
N GLY A 70 3.39 11.52 -17.54
CA GLY A 70 4.66 11.05 -18.13
C GLY A 70 5.36 10.01 -17.23
N GLY A 71 5.41 10.27 -15.93
CA GLY A 71 6.01 9.35 -14.97
C GLY A 71 5.24 8.02 -14.83
N ILE A 72 3.91 8.08 -14.71
CA ILE A 72 3.06 6.89 -14.62
C ILE A 72 3.08 6.10 -15.95
N SER A 73 3.00 6.79 -17.10
CA SER A 73 3.11 6.15 -18.41
C SER A 73 4.52 5.56 -18.63
N GLY A 74 5.56 6.24 -18.20
CA GLY A 74 6.93 5.72 -18.22
C GLY A 74 7.07 4.42 -17.42
N LEU A 75 6.49 4.37 -16.22
CA LEU A 75 6.49 3.16 -15.40
C LEU A 75 5.71 2.02 -16.07
N ALA A 76 4.55 2.31 -16.66
CA ALA A 76 3.76 1.33 -17.40
C ALA A 76 4.52 0.80 -18.64
N VAL A 77 5.19 1.67 -19.38
CA VAL A 77 6.01 1.30 -20.54
C VAL A 77 7.20 0.43 -20.11
N LEU A 78 7.94 0.81 -19.07
CA LEU A 78 9.04 0.00 -18.54
C LEU A 78 8.56 -1.39 -18.12
N ALA A 79 7.42 -1.47 -17.42
CA ALA A 79 6.83 -2.75 -17.03
C ALA A 79 6.41 -3.59 -18.25
N ALA A 80 5.82 -2.97 -19.28
CA ALA A 80 5.45 -3.66 -20.52
C ALA A 80 6.68 -4.17 -21.29
N LEU A 81 7.73 -3.37 -21.40
CA LEU A 81 8.98 -3.75 -22.07
C LEU A 81 9.68 -4.88 -21.31
N ALA A 82 9.77 -4.79 -20.00
CA ALA A 82 10.31 -5.87 -19.15
C ALA A 82 9.51 -7.16 -19.32
N THR A 83 8.17 -7.06 -19.37
CA THR A 83 7.29 -8.21 -19.57
C THR A 83 7.49 -8.84 -20.95
N ALA A 84 7.52 -8.03 -22.01
CA ALA A 84 7.78 -8.52 -23.38
C ALA A 84 9.16 -9.18 -23.51
N TRP A 85 10.16 -8.63 -22.85
CA TRP A 85 11.50 -9.21 -22.80
C TRP A 85 11.51 -10.52 -22.00
N GLY A 86 10.89 -10.57 -20.84
CA GLY A 86 10.82 -11.74 -19.98
C GLY A 86 10.13 -12.91 -20.67
N LEU A 87 9.06 -12.65 -21.42
CA LEU A 87 8.31 -13.67 -22.18
C LEU A 87 9.17 -14.43 -23.22
N GLN A 88 10.30 -13.90 -23.65
CA GLN A 88 11.23 -14.60 -24.55
C GLN A 88 11.92 -15.80 -23.88
N SER A 89 11.93 -15.85 -22.55
CA SER A 89 12.60 -16.88 -21.75
C SER A 89 11.66 -17.90 -21.11
N VAL A 90 10.35 -17.86 -21.44
CA VAL A 90 9.34 -18.75 -20.88
C VAL A 90 8.49 -19.39 -21.97
N PRO A 91 7.75 -20.48 -21.67
CA PRO A 91 6.86 -21.13 -22.63
C PRO A 91 5.80 -20.16 -23.18
N GLY A 92 5.51 -20.22 -24.48
CA GLY A 92 4.61 -19.28 -25.14
C GLY A 92 3.14 -19.39 -24.71
N ASP A 93 2.73 -20.51 -24.16
CA ASP A 93 1.36 -20.77 -23.69
C ASP A 93 0.99 -19.99 -22.41
N VAL A 94 1.99 -19.42 -21.71
CA VAL A 94 1.77 -18.59 -20.51
C VAL A 94 1.62 -17.10 -20.83
N ALA A 95 1.95 -16.67 -22.05
CA ALA A 95 1.94 -15.26 -22.43
C ALA A 95 0.58 -14.56 -22.23
N PRO A 96 -0.58 -15.14 -22.53
CA PRO A 96 -1.87 -14.51 -22.29
C PRO A 96 -2.12 -14.22 -20.79
N ASP A 97 -1.75 -15.16 -19.91
CA ASP A 97 -1.91 -15.04 -18.47
C ASP A 97 -1.00 -13.95 -17.88
N VAL A 98 0.23 -13.84 -18.41
CA VAL A 98 1.20 -12.78 -18.00
C VAL A 98 0.67 -11.42 -18.40
N TRP A 99 0.16 -11.25 -19.64
CA TRP A 99 -0.41 -9.97 -20.08
C TRP A 99 -1.70 -9.62 -19.33
N THR A 100 -2.53 -10.59 -19.01
CA THR A 100 -3.68 -10.39 -18.13
C THR A 100 -3.23 -9.91 -16.75
N GLY A 101 -2.21 -10.55 -16.18
CA GLY A 101 -1.60 -10.13 -14.92
C GLY A 101 -1.03 -8.72 -14.97
N PHE A 102 -0.31 -8.36 -16.05
CA PHE A 102 0.18 -6.99 -16.26
C PHE A 102 -0.96 -5.96 -16.27
N LEU A 103 -2.04 -6.25 -17.01
CA LEU A 103 -3.21 -5.37 -17.05
C LEU A 103 -3.82 -5.16 -15.65
N LEU A 104 -4.13 -6.25 -14.97
CA LEU A 104 -4.87 -6.21 -13.70
C LEU A 104 -4.02 -5.69 -12.54
N TRP A 105 -2.76 -6.08 -12.47
CA TRP A 105 -1.94 -5.86 -11.28
C TRP A 105 -0.93 -4.71 -11.40
N THR A 106 -0.74 -4.21 -12.61
CA THR A 106 0.18 -3.07 -12.86
C THR A 106 -0.55 -1.90 -13.49
N LEU A 107 -1.18 -2.10 -14.64
CA LEU A 107 -1.74 -1.00 -15.41
C LEU A 107 -2.97 -0.38 -14.72
N ILE A 108 -3.90 -1.19 -14.21
CA ILE A 108 -5.11 -0.69 -13.54
C ILE A 108 -4.78 0.10 -12.25
N PRO A 109 -3.92 -0.38 -11.33
CA PRO A 109 -3.52 0.42 -10.16
C PRO A 109 -2.86 1.76 -10.52
N LEU A 110 -2.02 1.78 -11.55
CA LEU A 110 -1.41 3.02 -12.06
C LEU A 110 -2.45 3.96 -12.67
N ALA A 111 -3.42 3.42 -13.41
CA ALA A 111 -4.53 4.18 -13.97
C ALA A 111 -5.44 4.74 -12.85
N PHE A 112 -5.66 4.01 -11.76
CA PHE A 112 -6.40 4.50 -10.59
C PHE A 112 -5.68 5.67 -9.94
N TRP A 113 -4.38 5.61 -9.78
CA TRP A 113 -3.60 6.74 -9.25
C TRP A 113 -3.79 7.99 -10.10
N LEU A 114 -3.62 7.87 -11.43
CA LEU A 114 -3.79 8.99 -12.35
C LEU A 114 -5.24 9.52 -12.35
N TRP A 115 -6.23 8.62 -12.40
CA TRP A 115 -7.63 9.00 -12.36
C TRP A 115 -7.98 9.80 -11.12
N TRP A 116 -7.57 9.34 -9.95
CA TRP A 116 -7.82 10.04 -8.69
C TRP A 116 -7.15 11.41 -8.66
N ALA A 117 -5.89 11.48 -9.07
CA ALA A 117 -5.16 12.74 -9.13
C ALA A 117 -5.85 13.78 -10.01
N VAL A 118 -6.25 13.39 -11.22
CA VAL A 118 -6.89 14.30 -12.19
C VAL A 118 -8.32 14.63 -11.78
N MET A 119 -9.12 13.64 -11.37
CA MET A 119 -10.51 13.83 -10.96
C MET A 119 -10.62 14.80 -9.78
N PHE A 120 -9.88 14.57 -8.70
CA PHE A 120 -9.91 15.46 -7.55
C PHE A 120 -9.36 16.85 -7.87
N SER A 121 -8.43 16.95 -8.82
CA SER A 121 -7.98 18.26 -9.31
C SER A 121 -9.04 19.02 -10.11
N CYS A 122 -10.04 18.34 -10.67
CA CYS A 122 -11.16 18.96 -11.39
C CYS A 122 -12.30 19.41 -10.45
N LEU A 123 -12.31 18.96 -9.21
CA LEU A 123 -13.31 19.34 -8.21
C LEU A 123 -12.90 20.61 -7.49
N PRO A 124 -13.89 21.44 -7.03
CA PRO A 124 -13.61 22.46 -6.03
C PRO A 124 -13.00 21.82 -4.76
N CYS A 125 -11.99 22.47 -4.16
CA CYS A 125 -11.26 21.93 -3.02
C CYS A 125 -12.15 21.40 -1.90
N GLU A 126 -13.11 22.22 -1.46
CA GLU A 126 -14.02 21.84 -0.39
C GLU A 126 -14.94 20.66 -0.75
N GLN A 127 -15.33 20.55 -2.00
CA GLN A 127 -16.14 19.42 -2.47
C GLN A 127 -15.30 18.14 -2.50
N GLY A 128 -14.06 18.22 -3.00
CA GLY A 128 -13.10 17.11 -2.99
C GLY A 128 -12.81 16.64 -1.57
N LYS A 129 -12.54 17.57 -0.63
CA LYS A 129 -12.33 17.25 0.79
C LYS A 129 -13.54 16.57 1.41
N ARG A 130 -14.76 17.11 1.21
CA ARG A 130 -15.99 16.51 1.75
C ARG A 130 -16.22 15.09 1.22
N LEU A 131 -16.03 14.87 -0.08
CA LEU A 131 -16.16 13.55 -0.69
C LEU A 131 -15.17 12.57 -0.08
N PHE A 132 -13.90 12.95 0.00
CA PHE A 132 -12.85 12.12 0.58
C PHE A 132 -13.10 11.82 2.06
N HIS A 133 -13.42 12.83 2.87
CA HIS A 133 -13.71 12.66 4.29
C HIS A 133 -14.94 11.75 4.53
N ALA A 134 -16.02 11.94 3.78
CA ALA A 134 -17.20 11.10 3.92
C ALA A 134 -16.92 9.62 3.61
N ALA A 135 -16.15 9.35 2.55
CA ALA A 135 -15.75 7.99 2.19
C ALA A 135 -14.83 7.37 3.26
N VAL A 136 -13.83 8.14 3.73
CA VAL A 136 -12.89 7.71 4.80
C VAL A 136 -13.63 7.49 6.11
N LEU A 137 -14.61 8.34 6.45
CA LEU A 137 -15.43 8.17 7.65
C LEU A 137 -16.26 6.88 7.58
N LEU A 138 -16.88 6.60 6.45
CA LEU A 138 -17.64 5.35 6.26
C LEU A 138 -16.74 4.13 6.37
N LEU A 139 -15.56 4.17 5.74
CA LEU A 139 -14.53 3.13 5.88
C LEU A 139 -14.10 2.95 7.34
N ALA A 140 -13.87 4.05 8.07
CA ALA A 140 -13.45 4.00 9.48
C ALA A 140 -14.54 3.41 10.37
N VAL A 141 -15.79 3.89 10.26
CA VAL A 141 -16.91 3.46 11.11
C VAL A 141 -17.24 2.00 10.89
N SER A 142 -17.33 1.55 9.64
CA SER A 142 -17.62 0.15 9.31
C SER A 142 -16.55 -0.81 9.86
N ASN A 143 -15.28 -0.44 9.70
CA ASN A 143 -14.18 -1.25 10.22
C ASN A 143 -14.08 -1.21 11.74
N LEU A 144 -14.26 -0.06 12.37
CA LEU A 144 -14.24 0.06 13.83
C LEU A 144 -15.32 -0.80 14.49
N ALA A 145 -16.54 -0.78 13.94
CA ALA A 145 -17.62 -1.62 14.40
C ALA A 145 -17.26 -3.12 14.33
N HIS A 146 -16.68 -3.57 13.21
CA HIS A 146 -16.25 -4.96 13.06
C HIS A 146 -15.06 -5.31 13.98
N ILE A 147 -14.08 -4.43 14.10
CA ILE A 147 -12.92 -4.60 15.01
C ILE A 147 -13.39 -4.73 16.46
N LEU A 148 -14.36 -3.92 16.89
CA LEU A 148 -14.91 -4.02 18.23
C LEU A 148 -15.53 -5.39 18.49
N LEU A 149 -16.30 -5.92 17.54
CA LEU A 149 -16.86 -7.27 17.63
C LEU A 149 -15.76 -8.34 17.68
N GLU A 150 -14.69 -8.21 16.89
CA GLU A 150 -13.53 -9.13 16.93
C GLU A 150 -12.84 -9.08 18.31
N VAL A 151 -12.64 -7.89 18.87
CA VAL A 151 -12.05 -7.74 20.22
C VAL A 151 -12.92 -8.42 21.27
N LEU A 152 -14.23 -8.19 21.26
CA LEU A 152 -15.16 -8.83 22.20
C LEU A 152 -15.16 -10.36 22.06
N ALA A 153 -15.16 -10.89 20.85
CA ALA A 153 -15.09 -12.32 20.57
C ALA A 153 -13.78 -12.94 21.06
N ASN A 154 -12.65 -12.26 20.86
CA ASN A 154 -11.32 -12.69 21.34
C ASN A 154 -11.21 -12.68 22.87
N HIS A 155 -12.04 -11.90 23.56
CA HIS A 155 -12.13 -11.88 25.02
C HIS A 155 -13.22 -12.81 25.61
N GLY A 156 -13.71 -13.78 24.83
CA GLY A 156 -14.56 -14.85 25.31
C GLY A 156 -16.06 -14.70 25.06
N ALA A 157 -16.49 -13.69 24.31
CA ALA A 157 -17.90 -13.55 23.92
C ALA A 157 -18.26 -14.53 22.79
N THR A 158 -18.59 -15.78 23.13
CA THR A 158 -18.83 -16.88 22.17
C THR A 158 -19.96 -16.58 21.18
N GLY A 159 -21.08 -16.01 21.62
CA GLY A 159 -22.18 -15.62 20.74
C GLY A 159 -21.78 -14.57 19.70
N ILE A 160 -20.86 -13.65 20.04
CA ILE A 160 -20.30 -12.69 19.09
C ILE A 160 -19.37 -13.38 18.10
N LYS A 161 -18.59 -14.35 18.54
CA LYS A 161 -17.73 -15.16 17.66
C LYS A 161 -18.55 -15.90 16.61
N ASP A 162 -19.63 -16.58 17.02
CA ASP A 162 -20.50 -17.32 16.11
C ASP A 162 -21.20 -16.37 15.11
N PHE A 163 -21.64 -15.21 15.59
CA PHE A 163 -22.17 -14.15 14.73
C PHE A 163 -21.13 -13.68 13.70
N LEU A 164 -19.89 -13.41 14.13
CA LEU A 164 -18.81 -13.00 13.20
C LEU A 164 -18.51 -14.07 12.14
N ILE A 165 -18.44 -15.34 12.54
CA ILE A 165 -18.24 -16.46 11.61
C ILE A 165 -19.37 -16.47 10.57
N SER A 166 -20.62 -16.34 11.01
CA SER A 166 -21.80 -16.32 10.14
C SER A 166 -21.75 -15.16 9.14
N ILE A 167 -21.54 -13.92 9.61
CA ILE A 167 -21.54 -12.76 8.70
C ILE A 167 -20.31 -12.71 7.80
N ASN A 168 -19.16 -13.18 8.27
CA ASN A 168 -17.94 -13.17 7.45
C ASN A 168 -18.07 -14.04 6.21
N SER A 169 -18.83 -15.13 6.26
CA SER A 169 -19.12 -15.99 5.11
C SER A 169 -19.86 -15.24 3.98
N TRP A 170 -20.57 -14.15 4.28
CA TRP A 170 -21.34 -13.39 3.29
C TRP A 170 -20.47 -12.47 2.45
N PHE A 171 -19.38 -11.96 2.99
CA PHE A 171 -18.54 -10.97 2.30
C PHE A 171 -17.05 -11.35 2.24
N ARG A 172 -16.70 -12.58 2.65
CA ARG A 172 -15.35 -13.12 2.50
C ARG A 172 -15.38 -14.43 1.75
N PHE A 173 -14.48 -14.52 0.81
CA PHE A 173 -14.21 -15.77 0.10
C PHE A 173 -13.22 -16.58 0.92
N GLU A 174 -13.64 -17.72 1.45
CA GLU A 174 -12.73 -18.71 2.01
C GLU A 174 -12.12 -19.48 0.85
N CYS A 175 -10.81 -19.40 0.70
CA CYS A 175 -10.07 -20.23 -0.25
C CYS A 175 -9.91 -21.62 0.36
N ILE A 176 -11.01 -22.38 0.38
CA ILE A 176 -11.09 -23.73 0.99
C ILE A 176 -10.10 -24.68 0.31
N ASP A 177 -9.84 -24.50 -0.97
CA ASP A 177 -9.00 -25.40 -1.76
C ASP A 177 -7.52 -25.39 -1.36
N HIS A 178 -7.05 -24.34 -0.67
CA HIS A 178 -5.66 -24.22 -0.22
C HIS A 178 -5.48 -24.33 1.30
N GLY A 179 -6.55 -24.52 2.06
CA GLY A 179 -6.53 -24.89 3.48
C GLY A 179 -6.07 -23.83 4.47
N TRP A 180 -5.59 -22.65 4.05
CA TRP A 180 -4.94 -21.71 4.97
C TRP A 180 -5.42 -20.26 4.88
N TRP A 181 -6.22 -19.86 3.88
CA TRP A 181 -6.45 -18.46 3.62
C TRP A 181 -7.85 -18.09 3.13
N PRO A 182 -8.35 -16.92 3.60
CA PRO A 182 -8.32 -16.43 4.96
C PRO A 182 -9.28 -17.25 5.85
N PRO A 183 -8.95 -17.52 7.13
CA PRO A 183 -9.88 -18.21 8.01
C PRO A 183 -11.13 -17.35 8.23
N ALA A 184 -12.28 -17.97 8.46
CA ALA A 184 -13.51 -17.25 8.78
C ALA A 184 -13.34 -16.32 9.99
N TYR A 185 -12.47 -16.70 10.93
CA TYR A 185 -12.19 -15.95 12.15
C TYR A 185 -10.74 -16.18 12.61
N PHE A 186 -10.04 -15.10 13.00
CA PHE A 186 -8.74 -15.17 13.67
C PHE A 186 -8.90 -15.12 15.18
N THR A 187 -8.41 -16.11 15.88
CA THR A 187 -8.55 -16.23 17.35
C THR A 187 -7.63 -15.29 18.12
N ASP A 188 -6.56 -14.80 17.53
CA ASP A 188 -5.49 -14.06 18.21
C ASP A 188 -5.17 -12.69 17.57
N ARG A 189 -5.91 -12.31 16.53
CA ARG A 189 -5.68 -11.08 15.76
C ARG A 189 -7.00 -10.43 15.37
N ILE A 190 -6.93 -9.15 15.07
CA ILE A 190 -8.03 -8.39 14.47
C ILE A 190 -7.67 -8.01 13.04
N ARG A 191 -8.67 -7.94 12.17
CA ARG A 191 -8.49 -7.57 10.75
C ARG A 191 -9.59 -6.63 10.23
N GLY A 192 -10.59 -6.35 11.04
CA GLY A 192 -11.76 -5.58 10.59
C GLY A 192 -12.48 -6.29 9.45
N LEU A 193 -12.97 -5.53 8.49
CA LEU A 193 -13.60 -6.03 7.27
C LEU A 193 -12.61 -6.50 6.19
N PHE A 194 -11.31 -6.32 6.38
CA PHE A 194 -10.28 -6.76 5.45
C PHE A 194 -10.04 -8.28 5.52
N ALA A 195 -9.50 -8.85 4.44
CA ALA A 195 -9.15 -10.27 4.40
C ALA A 195 -8.04 -10.60 5.41
N GLU A 196 -7.03 -9.71 5.49
CA GLU A 196 -5.85 -9.87 6.34
C GLU A 196 -5.58 -8.67 7.25
N PRO A 197 -4.95 -8.90 8.42
CA PRO A 197 -4.47 -7.81 9.25
C PRO A 197 -3.54 -6.82 8.54
N PRO A 198 -2.53 -7.21 7.73
CA PRO A 198 -1.72 -6.27 6.96
C PRO A 198 -2.51 -5.41 5.98
N HIS A 199 -3.54 -5.98 5.33
CA HIS A 199 -4.43 -5.23 4.43
C HIS A 199 -5.23 -4.18 5.21
N MET A 200 -5.72 -4.51 6.42
CA MET A 200 -6.37 -3.55 7.30
C MET A 200 -5.44 -2.40 7.65
N ALA A 201 -4.20 -2.70 8.05
CA ALA A 201 -3.24 -1.68 8.42
C ALA A 201 -3.02 -0.66 7.31
N VAL A 202 -2.80 -1.13 6.10
CA VAL A 202 -2.55 -0.28 4.93
C VAL A 202 -3.84 0.42 4.47
N GLY A 203 -4.96 -0.31 4.44
CA GLY A 203 -6.26 0.22 4.00
C GLY A 203 -6.79 1.34 4.89
N LEU A 204 -6.44 1.34 6.18
CA LEU A 204 -6.84 2.37 7.14
C LEU A 204 -5.86 3.57 7.24
N ILE A 205 -4.73 3.58 6.55
CA ILE A 205 -3.80 4.73 6.57
C ILE A 205 -4.48 6.05 6.13
N PRO A 206 -5.39 6.09 5.13
CA PRO A 206 -6.15 7.30 4.83
C PRO A 206 -6.93 7.85 6.03
N VAL A 207 -7.43 6.96 6.92
CA VAL A 207 -8.11 7.37 8.17
C VAL A 207 -7.14 8.09 9.09
N LEU A 208 -5.94 7.54 9.29
CA LEU A 208 -4.89 8.18 10.08
C LEU A 208 -4.51 9.55 9.49
N GLY A 209 -4.42 9.64 8.16
CA GLY A 209 -4.17 10.89 7.45
C GLY A 209 -5.23 11.97 7.75
N VAL A 210 -6.50 11.60 7.67
CA VAL A 210 -7.61 12.52 7.99
C VAL A 210 -7.59 12.93 9.47
N VAL A 211 -7.34 11.99 10.39
CA VAL A 211 -7.22 12.29 11.83
C VAL A 211 -6.11 13.32 12.09
N LEU A 212 -4.94 13.12 11.49
CA LEU A 212 -3.83 14.08 11.61
C LEU A 212 -4.13 15.42 10.94
N ALA A 213 -4.78 15.39 9.78
CA ALA A 213 -5.13 16.58 9.02
C ALA A 213 -6.17 17.46 9.73
N LEU A 214 -7.11 16.85 10.45
CA LEU A 214 -8.11 17.53 11.27
C LEU A 214 -7.59 18.00 12.63
N SER A 215 -6.30 17.82 12.91
CA SER A 215 -5.66 18.07 14.21
C SER A 215 -5.69 19.54 14.69
N GLY A 216 -6.18 20.48 13.89
CA GLY A 216 -6.57 21.82 14.35
C GLY A 216 -7.63 21.81 15.47
N ALA A 217 -8.37 20.71 15.66
CA ALA A 217 -9.34 20.48 16.73
C ALA A 217 -8.72 19.78 17.96
N LYS A 218 -7.66 20.34 18.43
CA LYS A 218 -6.99 20.37 19.75
C LYS A 218 -6.78 19.09 20.60
N ARG A 219 -7.50 18.02 20.59
CA ARG A 219 -7.23 16.80 21.40
C ARG A 219 -7.74 15.51 20.75
N LEU A 220 -8.67 15.61 19.82
CA LEU A 220 -9.24 14.46 19.15
C LEU A 220 -8.22 13.69 18.31
N TRP A 221 -7.20 14.39 17.77
CA TRP A 221 -6.13 13.72 17.04
C TRP A 221 -5.33 12.75 17.92
N LEU A 222 -5.08 13.13 19.20
CA LEU A 222 -4.36 12.26 20.13
C LEU A 222 -5.16 10.98 20.40
N VAL A 223 -6.47 11.11 20.59
CA VAL A 223 -7.37 9.96 20.77
C VAL A 223 -7.33 9.08 19.51
N GLY A 224 -7.47 9.67 18.33
CA GLY A 224 -7.41 8.91 17.07
C GLY A 224 -6.07 8.20 16.85
N VAL A 225 -4.95 8.88 17.18
CA VAL A 225 -3.60 8.30 17.12
C VAL A 225 -3.44 7.15 18.11
N VAL A 226 -3.90 7.32 19.36
CA VAL A 226 -3.87 6.25 20.37
C VAL A 226 -4.74 5.07 19.95
N CYS A 227 -5.97 5.32 19.50
CA CYS A 227 -6.85 4.26 19.00
C CYS A 227 -6.22 3.49 17.84
N TRP A 228 -5.60 4.18 16.89
CA TRP A 228 -4.87 3.54 15.80
C TRP A 228 -3.73 2.67 16.30
N GLY A 229 -2.89 3.18 17.20
CA GLY A 229 -1.80 2.43 17.80
C GLY A 229 -2.29 1.16 18.51
N LEU A 230 -3.37 1.27 19.27
CA LEU A 230 -4.00 0.12 19.95
C LEU A 230 -4.55 -0.91 18.96
N ILE A 231 -5.19 -0.48 17.86
CA ILE A 231 -5.67 -1.37 16.81
C ILE A 231 -4.50 -2.13 16.18
N MET A 232 -3.40 -1.44 15.85
CA MET A 232 -2.23 -2.08 15.26
C MET A 232 -1.53 -3.03 16.22
N TRP A 233 -1.50 -2.69 17.51
CA TRP A 233 -0.96 -3.54 18.58
C TRP A 233 -1.79 -4.82 18.74
N GLN A 234 -3.11 -4.69 18.88
CA GLN A 234 -4.03 -5.82 19.00
C GLN A 234 -4.05 -6.72 17.76
N GLY A 235 -3.87 -6.11 16.57
CA GLY A 235 -3.76 -6.86 15.33
C GLY A 235 -2.43 -7.60 15.16
N LYS A 236 -1.44 -7.35 16.03
CA LYS A 236 -0.06 -7.88 15.92
C LYS A 236 0.56 -7.61 14.53
N ILE A 237 0.33 -6.38 14.01
CA ILE A 237 0.65 -6.02 12.62
C ILE A 237 1.93 -5.19 12.59
N ALA A 238 3.07 -5.83 12.35
CA ALA A 238 4.37 -5.15 12.31
C ALA A 238 4.43 -4.03 11.24
N SER A 239 3.89 -4.26 10.05
CA SER A 239 3.84 -3.25 8.97
C SER A 239 2.97 -2.05 9.33
N GLY A 240 1.84 -2.30 10.02
CA GLY A 240 0.97 -1.24 10.53
C GLY A 240 1.61 -0.41 11.62
N LEU A 241 2.35 -1.05 12.53
CA LEU A 241 3.12 -0.36 13.56
C LEU A 241 4.25 0.48 12.94
N LEU A 242 4.97 -0.07 11.96
CA LEU A 242 6.00 0.69 11.23
C LEU A 242 5.39 1.92 10.54
N ALA A 243 4.31 1.75 9.80
CA ALA A 243 3.59 2.86 9.16
C ALA A 243 3.15 3.92 10.17
N PHE A 244 2.61 3.47 11.31
CA PHE A 244 2.19 4.34 12.40
C PHE A 244 3.36 5.14 12.99
N VAL A 245 4.45 4.48 13.33
CA VAL A 245 5.65 5.12 13.91
C VAL A 245 6.21 6.16 12.93
N VAL A 246 6.37 5.80 11.65
CA VAL A 246 6.88 6.70 10.62
C VAL A 246 5.96 7.91 10.44
N THR A 247 4.64 7.68 10.39
CA THR A 247 3.64 8.76 10.25
C THR A 247 3.67 9.71 11.44
N CYS A 248 3.65 9.17 12.66
CA CYS A 248 3.67 9.98 13.90
C CYS A 248 4.99 10.73 14.05
N PHE A 249 6.11 10.09 13.74
CA PHE A 249 7.42 10.73 13.76
C PHE A 249 7.47 11.92 12.79
N ALA A 250 7.05 11.72 11.54
CA ALA A 250 6.98 12.77 10.54
C ALA A 250 6.04 13.93 10.99
N ALA A 251 4.87 13.59 11.53
CA ALA A 251 3.92 14.58 12.03
C ALA A 251 4.46 15.39 13.24
N ALA A 252 5.32 14.78 14.05
CA ALA A 252 5.93 15.42 15.20
C ALA A 252 7.11 16.36 14.85
N LEU A 253 7.75 16.19 13.69
CA LEU A 253 8.95 16.95 13.32
C LEU A 253 8.79 18.48 13.42
N PRO A 254 7.73 19.14 12.93
CA PRO A 254 7.61 20.59 13.03
C PRO A 254 7.51 21.06 14.48
N PHE A 255 6.83 20.29 15.34
CA PHE A 255 6.72 20.59 16.77
C PHE A 255 8.07 20.41 17.46
N TYR A 256 8.81 19.36 17.12
CA TYR A 256 10.14 19.11 17.61
C TYR A 256 11.10 20.27 17.27
N PHE A 257 11.15 20.69 16.01
CA PHE A 257 12.02 21.80 15.60
C PHE A 257 11.60 23.14 16.21
N THR A 258 10.31 23.37 16.40
CA THR A 258 9.81 24.56 17.09
C THR A 258 10.20 24.54 18.56
N ALA A 259 10.02 23.40 19.25
CA ALA A 259 10.42 23.20 20.63
C ALA A 259 11.94 23.32 20.81
N LEU A 260 12.73 22.74 19.88
CA LEU A 260 14.18 22.82 19.87
C LEU A 260 14.67 24.25 19.74
N ARG A 261 14.03 25.10 18.90
CA ARG A 261 14.37 26.53 18.80
C ARG A 261 14.07 27.31 20.09
N ARG A 262 12.98 26.95 20.77
CA ARG A 262 12.51 27.65 21.98
C ARG A 262 13.15 27.14 23.27
N HIS A 263 13.40 25.81 23.34
CA HIS A 263 13.85 25.12 24.55
C HIS A 263 14.97 24.11 24.19
N ARG A 264 16.09 24.59 23.67
CA ARG A 264 17.17 23.76 23.13
C ARG A 264 17.64 22.67 24.09
N MET A 265 18.02 23.06 25.31
CA MET A 265 18.61 22.10 26.26
C MET A 265 17.63 21.04 26.74
N PRO A 266 16.41 21.36 27.22
CA PRO A 266 15.46 20.33 27.64
C PRO A 266 15.08 19.38 26.52
N VAL A 267 14.92 19.87 25.27
CA VAL A 267 14.55 19.03 24.12
C VAL A 267 15.70 18.09 23.75
N LEU A 268 16.95 18.59 23.74
CA LEU A 268 18.12 17.76 23.48
C LEU A 268 18.31 16.70 24.57
N MET A 269 18.15 17.07 25.85
CA MET A 269 18.22 16.11 26.96
C MET A 269 17.14 15.04 26.86
N LEU A 270 15.89 15.41 26.57
CA LEU A 270 14.82 14.46 26.38
C LEU A 270 15.10 13.53 25.20
N THR A 271 15.61 14.08 24.08
CA THR A 271 16.00 13.28 22.92
C THR A 271 17.12 12.30 23.26
N ALA A 272 18.15 12.76 23.99
CA ALA A 272 19.24 11.89 24.42
C ALA A 272 18.74 10.78 25.36
N VAL A 273 17.84 11.10 26.30
CA VAL A 273 17.22 10.09 27.20
C VAL A 273 16.39 9.06 26.40
N LEU A 274 15.58 9.51 25.43
CA LEU A 274 14.78 8.60 24.57
C LEU A 274 15.67 7.72 23.70
N LEU A 275 16.75 8.28 23.11
CA LEU A 275 17.69 7.51 22.32
C LEU A 275 18.50 6.52 23.19
N ALA A 276 18.94 6.93 24.35
CA ALA A 276 19.65 6.06 25.30
C ALA A 276 18.73 4.97 25.85
N GLY A 277 17.51 5.31 26.26
CA GLY A 277 16.49 4.36 26.72
C GLY A 277 16.08 3.37 25.63
N GLY A 278 15.83 3.87 24.40
CA GLY A 278 15.54 3.04 23.23
C GLY A 278 16.71 2.13 22.86
N GLY A 279 17.93 2.66 22.86
CA GLY A 279 19.15 1.88 22.63
C GLY A 279 19.37 0.79 23.69
N TRP A 280 19.16 1.14 24.96
CA TRP A 280 19.21 0.16 26.05
C TRP A 280 18.13 -0.92 25.93
N ALA A 281 16.89 -0.56 25.63
CA ALA A 281 15.80 -1.51 25.44
C ALA A 281 16.06 -2.46 24.26
N LEU A 282 16.60 -1.92 23.15
CA LEU A 282 17.04 -2.72 22.01
C LEU A 282 18.17 -3.67 22.41
N GLN A 283 19.18 -3.19 23.11
CA GLN A 283 20.30 -4.01 23.57
C GLN A 283 19.86 -5.09 24.55
N ALA A 284 18.97 -4.78 25.48
CA ALA A 284 18.42 -5.74 26.44
C ALA A 284 17.56 -6.82 25.77
N GLY A 285 16.76 -6.43 24.75
CA GLY A 285 15.94 -7.36 23.97
C GLY A 285 16.69 -8.12 22.86
N TRP A 286 17.89 -7.64 22.48
CA TRP A 286 18.65 -8.15 21.34
C TRP A 286 18.98 -9.64 21.41
N PRO A 287 19.47 -10.20 22.55
CA PRO A 287 19.76 -11.63 22.64
C PRO A 287 18.53 -12.50 22.38
N GLY A 288 17.37 -12.12 22.93
CA GLY A 288 16.10 -12.84 22.71
C GLY A 288 15.62 -12.73 21.25
N MET A 289 15.79 -11.57 20.63
CA MET A 289 15.50 -11.39 19.19
C MET A 289 16.48 -12.19 18.32
N GLN A 290 17.78 -12.16 18.61
CA GLN A 290 18.77 -12.96 17.90
C GLN A 290 18.45 -14.45 17.97
N ALA A 291 18.23 -14.97 19.19
CA ALA A 291 17.92 -16.40 19.37
C ALA A 291 16.68 -16.84 18.60
N ARG A 292 15.69 -15.95 18.44
CA ARG A 292 14.42 -16.24 17.75
C ARG A 292 14.50 -16.08 16.24
N PHE A 293 15.18 -15.04 15.75
CA PHE A 293 15.10 -14.68 14.32
C PHE A 293 16.36 -15.08 13.55
N LEU A 294 17.53 -15.16 14.18
CA LEU A 294 18.77 -15.48 13.49
C LEU A 294 18.74 -16.84 12.77
N PRO A 295 18.23 -17.93 13.37
CA PRO A 295 18.10 -19.21 12.67
C PRO A 295 17.22 -19.12 11.43
N ALA A 296 16.06 -18.46 11.56
CA ALA A 296 15.12 -18.29 10.46
C ALA A 296 15.71 -17.45 9.30
N PHE A 297 16.51 -16.42 9.61
CA PHE A 297 17.23 -15.66 8.58
C PHE A 297 18.37 -16.47 7.93
N GLN A 298 19.07 -17.31 8.69
CA GLN A 298 20.11 -18.20 8.15
C GLN A 298 19.50 -19.23 7.19
N GLU A 299 18.35 -19.83 7.55
CA GLU A 299 17.61 -20.72 6.67
C GLU A 299 17.12 -20.00 5.40
N ALA A 300 16.59 -18.78 5.53
CA ALA A 300 16.19 -17.96 4.40
C ALA A 300 17.37 -17.69 3.45
N GLU A 301 18.55 -17.33 3.98
CA GLU A 301 19.74 -17.11 3.17
C GLU A 301 20.26 -18.40 2.51
N SER A 302 20.07 -19.57 3.15
CA SER A 302 20.42 -20.86 2.53
C SER A 302 19.55 -21.17 1.33
N LEU A 303 18.23 -20.90 1.41
CA LEU A 303 17.29 -21.01 0.29
C LEU A 303 17.64 -20.06 -0.86
N VAL A 304 17.94 -18.80 -0.53
CA VAL A 304 18.36 -17.80 -1.53
C VAL A 304 19.65 -18.25 -2.23
N ARG A 305 20.62 -18.75 -1.47
CA ARG A 305 21.87 -19.27 -2.02
C ARG A 305 21.62 -20.48 -2.93
N PHE A 306 20.79 -21.43 -2.52
CA PHE A 306 20.39 -22.58 -3.32
C PHE A 306 19.82 -22.16 -4.67
N VAL A 307 18.87 -21.22 -4.69
CA VAL A 307 18.27 -20.70 -5.93
C VAL A 307 19.33 -20.05 -6.83
N LYS A 308 20.20 -19.22 -6.23
CA LYS A 308 21.28 -18.52 -6.95
C LYS A 308 22.30 -19.48 -7.56
N ASP A 309 22.73 -20.50 -6.81
CA ASP A 309 23.69 -21.49 -7.29
C ASP A 309 23.06 -22.38 -8.38
N SER A 310 21.77 -22.73 -8.25
CA SER A 310 21.02 -23.45 -9.30
C SER A 310 20.99 -22.66 -10.62
N HIS A 311 20.74 -21.36 -10.59
CA HIS A 311 20.80 -20.52 -11.80
C HIS A 311 22.22 -20.33 -12.35
N ALA A 312 23.23 -20.42 -11.49
CA ALA A 312 24.63 -20.38 -11.91
C ALA A 312 25.15 -21.73 -12.47
N GLY A 313 24.29 -22.77 -12.55
CA GLY A 313 24.67 -24.12 -12.98
C GLY A 313 25.63 -24.81 -12.02
N ARG A 314 25.69 -24.39 -10.76
CA ARG A 314 26.54 -24.99 -9.72
C ARG A 314 25.80 -26.16 -9.07
N PRO A 315 26.51 -27.23 -8.64
CA PRO A 315 25.89 -28.27 -7.85
C PRO A 315 25.32 -27.68 -6.57
N ALA A 316 24.00 -27.72 -6.45
CA ALA A 316 23.29 -27.19 -5.28
C ALA A 316 22.36 -28.28 -4.74
N ALA A 317 22.57 -28.67 -3.48
CA ALA A 317 21.63 -29.51 -2.76
C ALA A 317 20.57 -28.66 -2.07
N CYS A 318 19.35 -29.14 -2.04
CA CYS A 318 18.27 -28.46 -1.31
C CYS A 318 18.65 -28.37 0.17
N PRO A 319 18.58 -27.19 0.79
CA PRO A 319 18.95 -27.04 2.19
C PRO A 319 17.95 -27.79 3.07
N GLU A 320 18.48 -28.47 4.09
CA GLU A 320 17.67 -29.03 5.17
C GLU A 320 17.23 -27.88 6.10
N LEU A 321 15.93 -27.66 6.17
CA LEU A 321 15.36 -26.62 7.04
C LEU A 321 15.09 -27.22 8.43
N GLN A 322 15.64 -26.60 9.46
CA GLN A 322 15.52 -27.06 10.85
C GLN A 322 14.26 -26.53 11.59
N GLY A 323 13.22 -26.18 10.85
CA GLY A 323 11.93 -25.73 11.42
C GLY A 323 11.86 -24.25 11.80
N GLY A 324 12.93 -23.45 11.52
CA GLY A 324 12.96 -22.02 11.85
C GLY A 324 11.99 -21.17 11.02
N LEU A 325 11.77 -21.53 9.77
CA LEU A 325 10.83 -20.81 8.88
C LEU A 325 9.35 -20.98 9.24
N GLU A 326 8.99 -22.05 9.97
CA GLU A 326 7.62 -22.23 10.44
C GLU A 326 7.17 -21.15 11.44
N VAL A 327 8.11 -20.55 12.15
CA VAL A 327 7.81 -19.74 13.34
C VAL A 327 7.64 -18.26 13.02
N SER A 328 8.08 -17.76 11.86
CA SER A 328 7.99 -16.32 11.62
C SER A 328 7.61 -15.95 10.20
N SER A 329 6.41 -15.41 10.05
CA SER A 329 5.96 -14.65 8.87
C SER A 329 7.00 -13.59 8.40
N LEU A 330 7.90 -13.17 9.27
CA LEU A 330 9.00 -12.24 8.97
C LEU A 330 10.08 -12.91 8.12
N ALA A 331 10.48 -14.16 8.46
CA ALA A 331 11.49 -14.89 7.71
C ALA A 331 11.01 -15.20 6.29
N ILE A 332 9.73 -15.57 6.14
CA ILE A 332 9.12 -15.81 4.82
C ILE A 332 9.13 -14.53 3.99
N ARG A 333 8.71 -13.40 4.57
CA ARG A 333 8.75 -12.08 3.90
C ARG A 333 10.17 -11.68 3.53
N TYR A 334 11.13 -11.97 4.38
CA TYR A 334 12.54 -11.74 4.11
C TYR A 334 13.01 -12.62 2.95
N THR A 335 12.70 -13.93 2.96
CA THR A 335 13.04 -14.85 1.86
C THR A 335 12.48 -14.36 0.53
N CYS A 336 11.18 -14.02 0.50
CA CYS A 336 10.52 -13.51 -0.69
C CYS A 336 11.19 -12.20 -1.19
N ALA A 337 11.45 -11.27 -0.29
CA ALA A 337 12.10 -10.01 -0.64
C ALA A 337 13.54 -10.22 -1.17
N ARG A 338 14.28 -11.14 -0.57
CA ARG A 338 15.65 -11.46 -1.03
C ARG A 338 15.65 -12.14 -2.39
N LEU A 339 14.74 -13.09 -2.64
CA LEU A 339 14.62 -13.75 -3.94
C LEU A 339 14.18 -12.77 -5.04
N ASP A 340 13.21 -11.89 -4.75
CA ASP A 340 12.82 -10.81 -5.67
C ASP A 340 14.00 -9.87 -5.96
N MET A 341 14.79 -9.53 -4.94
CA MET A 341 15.97 -8.67 -5.10
C MET A 341 17.04 -9.35 -5.98
N GLU A 342 17.35 -10.62 -5.75
CA GLU A 342 18.31 -11.36 -6.59
C GLU A 342 17.80 -11.49 -8.04
N ALA A 343 16.49 -11.76 -8.22
CA ALA A 343 15.86 -11.79 -9.54
C ALA A 343 16.04 -10.46 -10.29
N GLY A 344 15.75 -9.33 -9.62
CA GLY A 344 15.88 -8.01 -10.21
C GLY A 344 17.34 -7.57 -10.46
N LEU A 345 18.27 -7.98 -9.60
CA LEU A 345 19.71 -7.71 -9.78
C LEU A 345 20.33 -8.57 -10.88
N SER A 346 19.82 -9.80 -11.09
CA SER A 346 20.25 -10.67 -12.19
C SER A 346 19.83 -10.15 -13.56
N ARG A 347 18.76 -9.36 -13.63
CA ARG A 347 18.22 -8.74 -14.86
C ARG A 347 17.96 -7.25 -14.66
N PRO A 348 18.87 -6.36 -15.05
CA PRO A 348 18.77 -4.93 -14.78
C PRO A 348 17.48 -4.24 -15.29
N LEU A 349 16.85 -4.79 -16.34
CA LEU A 349 15.57 -4.31 -16.88
C LEU A 349 14.37 -5.05 -16.28
N GLY A 350 14.59 -5.97 -15.33
CA GLY A 350 13.56 -6.80 -14.71
C GLY A 350 13.24 -8.07 -15.48
N MET A 351 12.44 -8.91 -14.85
CA MET A 351 11.97 -10.19 -15.42
C MET A 351 10.61 -10.08 -16.12
N GLY A 352 9.90 -8.99 -15.90
CA GLY A 352 8.54 -8.80 -16.33
C GLY A 352 7.50 -9.04 -15.23
N CYS A 353 6.30 -8.51 -15.45
CA CYS A 353 5.21 -8.58 -14.49
C CYS A 353 4.84 -10.04 -14.20
N MET A 354 4.73 -10.39 -12.92
CA MET A 354 4.41 -11.73 -12.43
C MET A 354 5.37 -12.86 -12.83
N MET A 355 6.55 -12.52 -13.35
CA MET A 355 7.51 -13.51 -13.83
C MET A 355 8.64 -13.81 -12.84
N GLN A 356 8.68 -13.14 -11.69
CA GLN A 356 9.67 -13.41 -10.64
C GLN A 356 9.64 -14.86 -10.15
N GLY A 357 8.48 -15.52 -10.21
CA GLY A 357 8.32 -16.92 -9.85
C GLY A 357 9.19 -17.89 -10.65
N TRP A 358 9.48 -17.56 -11.91
CA TRP A 358 10.43 -18.33 -12.72
C TRP A 358 11.86 -18.31 -12.16
N TYR A 359 12.24 -17.24 -11.48
CA TYR A 359 13.50 -17.19 -10.75
C TYR A 359 13.48 -18.07 -9.50
N TRP A 360 12.30 -18.25 -8.89
CA TRP A 360 12.13 -19.07 -7.68
C TRP A 360 11.92 -20.56 -7.99
N GLN A 361 11.68 -20.91 -9.24
CA GLN A 361 11.36 -22.28 -9.67
C GLN A 361 12.27 -23.38 -9.08
N PRO A 362 13.59 -23.19 -8.88
CA PRO A 362 14.42 -24.20 -8.22
C PRO A 362 13.89 -24.65 -6.86
N LEU A 363 13.20 -23.76 -6.10
CA LEU A 363 12.59 -24.14 -4.82
C LEU A 363 11.52 -25.22 -4.92
N GLU A 364 10.89 -25.35 -6.08
CA GLU A 364 9.86 -26.37 -6.31
C GLU A 364 10.41 -27.80 -6.30
N GLN A 365 11.71 -27.97 -6.41
CA GLN A 365 12.40 -29.25 -6.31
C GLN A 365 12.69 -29.64 -4.86
N CYS A 366 12.59 -28.68 -3.92
CA CYS A 366 12.84 -28.91 -2.52
C CYS A 366 11.67 -29.59 -1.81
N SER A 367 11.97 -30.57 -0.95
CA SER A 367 11.02 -31.10 0.01
C SER A 367 11.01 -30.21 1.23
N LEU A 368 10.08 -29.26 1.27
CA LEU A 368 9.88 -28.38 2.43
C LEU A 368 8.99 -29.07 3.47
N GLU A 369 9.21 -28.80 4.74
CA GLU A 369 8.36 -29.35 5.81
C GLU A 369 6.89 -28.97 5.62
N ARG A 370 5.99 -29.95 5.77
CA ARG A 370 4.55 -29.74 5.62
C ARG A 370 4.03 -28.80 6.70
N GLY A 371 3.22 -27.83 6.31
CA GLY A 371 2.52 -26.93 7.22
C GLY A 371 3.11 -25.51 7.29
N SER A 372 4.29 -25.25 6.69
CA SER A 372 4.82 -23.89 6.62
C SER A 372 4.09 -23.05 5.55
N GLU A 373 3.98 -21.76 5.78
CA GLU A 373 3.42 -20.81 4.78
C GLU A 373 4.23 -20.86 3.47
N LEU A 374 5.56 -21.04 3.56
CA LEU A 374 6.42 -21.19 2.40
C LEU A 374 6.12 -22.46 1.61
N THR A 375 5.84 -23.58 2.28
CA THR A 375 5.42 -24.82 1.62
C THR A 375 4.14 -24.61 0.81
N GLY A 376 3.15 -23.93 1.40
CA GLY A 376 1.91 -23.57 0.69
C GLY A 376 2.17 -22.71 -0.56
N PHE A 377 3.12 -21.75 -0.48
CA PHE A 377 3.50 -20.97 -1.65
C PHE A 377 4.19 -21.79 -2.73
N VAL A 378 5.11 -22.67 -2.35
CA VAL A 378 5.82 -23.54 -3.30
C VAL A 378 4.86 -24.55 -3.94
N GLU A 379 3.96 -25.15 -3.18
CA GLU A 379 2.93 -26.05 -3.71
C GLU A 379 1.96 -25.31 -4.64
N GLY A 380 1.51 -24.12 -4.25
CA GLY A 380 0.69 -23.25 -5.09
C GLY A 380 1.39 -22.86 -6.39
N ALA A 381 2.68 -22.52 -6.33
CA ALA A 381 3.48 -22.21 -7.50
C ALA A 381 3.67 -23.41 -8.41
N ARG A 382 3.97 -24.58 -7.84
CA ARG A 382 4.13 -25.86 -8.57
C ARG A 382 2.86 -26.25 -9.35
N SER A 383 1.68 -25.96 -8.81
CA SER A 383 0.39 -26.20 -9.47
C SER A 383 0.02 -25.12 -10.49
N SER A 384 0.73 -24.00 -10.52
CA SER A 384 0.45 -22.84 -11.38
C SER A 384 1.34 -22.82 -12.60
N LYS A 385 0.77 -22.70 -13.80
CA LYS A 385 1.54 -22.48 -15.03
C LYS A 385 2.48 -21.27 -14.97
N LEU A 386 2.18 -20.30 -14.12
CA LEU A 386 2.95 -19.06 -13.97
C LEU A 386 3.97 -19.12 -12.83
N HIS A 387 4.10 -20.24 -12.11
CA HIS A 387 4.95 -20.34 -10.92
C HIS A 387 4.72 -19.16 -9.96
N LYS A 388 3.43 -18.85 -9.68
CA LYS A 388 3.04 -17.65 -8.92
C LYS A 388 3.45 -17.75 -7.47
N TYR A 389 4.26 -16.79 -7.03
CA TYR A 389 4.53 -16.52 -5.63
C TYR A 389 3.89 -15.20 -5.20
N PRO A 390 3.42 -15.08 -3.94
CA PRO A 390 2.79 -13.87 -3.46
C PRO A 390 3.83 -12.75 -3.35
N PRO A 391 3.57 -11.58 -3.93
CA PRO A 391 4.44 -10.42 -3.78
C PRO A 391 4.30 -9.86 -2.36
N MET A 392 5.41 -9.86 -1.60
CA MET A 392 5.43 -9.49 -0.17
C MET A 392 6.00 -8.10 0.12
N ASN A 393 6.73 -7.51 -0.83
CA ASN A 393 7.38 -6.22 -0.68
C ASN A 393 7.33 -5.45 -2.00
N GLN A 394 6.74 -4.25 -2.00
CA GLN A 394 6.57 -3.46 -3.22
C GLN A 394 7.89 -3.13 -3.91
N TYR A 395 8.91 -2.80 -3.14
CA TYR A 395 10.18 -2.31 -3.71
C TYR A 395 10.96 -3.42 -4.39
N THR A 396 11.06 -4.59 -3.73
CA THR A 396 11.77 -5.74 -4.30
C THR A 396 10.97 -6.39 -5.43
N THR A 397 9.64 -6.46 -5.31
CA THR A 397 8.79 -6.93 -6.41
C THR A 397 8.89 -6.02 -7.62
N LEU A 398 8.89 -4.69 -7.43
CA LEU A 398 9.06 -3.76 -8.54
C LEU A 398 10.44 -3.87 -9.17
N LEU A 399 11.48 -4.06 -8.34
CA LEU A 399 12.84 -4.33 -8.81
C LEU A 399 12.89 -5.62 -9.64
N ALA A 400 12.25 -6.70 -9.18
CA ALA A 400 12.18 -7.96 -9.92
C ALA A 400 11.41 -7.82 -11.24
N GLU A 401 10.29 -7.10 -11.24
CA GLU A 401 9.41 -6.98 -12.41
C GLU A 401 9.92 -5.97 -13.45
N THR A 402 10.46 -4.82 -13.02
CA THR A 402 10.78 -3.67 -13.91
C THR A 402 12.24 -3.25 -13.84
N GLY A 403 13.05 -3.95 -13.07
CA GLY A 403 14.46 -3.64 -12.85
C GLY A 403 14.73 -2.33 -12.09
N LEU A 404 15.99 -1.93 -12.07
CA LEU A 404 16.42 -0.68 -11.45
C LEU A 404 15.74 0.57 -12.03
N PRO A 405 15.52 0.70 -13.37
CA PRO A 405 14.84 1.87 -13.92
C PRO A 405 13.41 2.05 -13.39
N GLY A 406 12.64 0.95 -13.31
CA GLY A 406 11.26 1.02 -12.81
C GLY A 406 11.19 1.36 -11.33
N LEU A 407 12.04 0.75 -10.51
CA LEU A 407 12.15 1.08 -9.09
C LEU A 407 12.57 2.55 -8.89
N ALA A 408 13.57 3.03 -9.62
CA ALA A 408 14.04 4.41 -9.54
C ALA A 408 12.94 5.41 -9.93
N LEU A 409 12.21 5.12 -11.00
CA LEU A 409 11.10 5.98 -11.45
C LEU A 409 9.95 6.00 -10.43
N PHE A 410 9.59 4.85 -9.85
CA PHE A 410 8.57 4.79 -8.80
C PHE A 410 8.98 5.62 -7.57
N LEU A 411 10.22 5.46 -7.10
CA LEU A 411 10.74 6.23 -5.96
C LEU A 411 10.80 7.73 -6.29
N ALA A 412 11.17 8.10 -7.51
CA ALA A 412 11.18 9.49 -7.97
C ALA A 412 9.77 10.10 -7.97
N LEU A 413 8.75 9.35 -8.44
CA LEU A 413 7.35 9.80 -8.40
C LEU A 413 6.85 9.99 -6.97
N CYS A 414 7.12 9.04 -6.08
CA CYS A 414 6.76 9.14 -4.67
C CYS A 414 7.50 10.30 -3.97
N GLY A 415 8.80 10.45 -4.24
CA GLY A 415 9.62 11.53 -3.72
C GLY A 415 9.15 12.90 -4.21
N MET A 416 8.83 13.03 -5.50
CA MET A 416 8.25 14.24 -6.09
C MET A 416 6.92 14.61 -5.41
N LEU A 417 6.04 13.62 -5.20
CA LEU A 417 4.76 13.84 -4.55
C LEU A 417 4.93 14.32 -3.10
N LEU A 418 5.79 13.68 -2.32
CA LEU A 418 6.11 14.09 -0.96
C LEU A 418 6.72 15.49 -0.93
N TRP A 419 7.73 15.75 -1.76
CA TRP A 419 8.37 17.04 -1.84
C TRP A 419 7.39 18.16 -2.16
N ARG A 420 6.56 17.98 -3.19
CA ARG A 420 5.51 18.92 -3.60
C ARG A 420 4.55 19.20 -2.44
N SER A 421 4.07 18.15 -1.77
CA SER A 421 3.09 18.27 -0.69
C SER A 421 3.67 18.95 0.54
N VAL A 422 4.88 18.59 0.96
CA VAL A 422 5.56 19.23 2.10
C VAL A 422 5.88 20.69 1.78
N ARG A 423 6.42 20.98 0.58
CA ARG A 423 6.69 22.36 0.15
C ARG A 423 5.42 23.22 0.14
N PHE A 424 4.32 22.68 -0.39
CA PHE A 424 3.02 23.34 -0.37
C PHE A 424 2.56 23.61 1.06
N ALA A 425 2.55 22.59 1.91
CA ALA A 425 2.11 22.69 3.30
C ALA A 425 2.92 23.72 4.10
N VAL A 426 4.24 23.75 3.92
CA VAL A 426 5.12 24.72 4.60
C VAL A 426 4.87 26.14 4.07
N ARG A 427 4.75 26.31 2.75
CA ARG A 427 4.55 27.63 2.12
C ARG A 427 3.20 28.28 2.51
N HIS A 428 2.14 27.45 2.52
CA HIS A 428 0.78 27.91 2.80
C HIS A 428 0.35 27.70 4.25
N ARG A 429 1.23 27.15 5.11
CA ARG A 429 0.93 26.74 6.49
C ARG A 429 -0.28 25.83 6.60
N ASP A 430 -0.46 24.95 5.60
CA ASP A 430 -1.59 24.04 5.50
C ASP A 430 -1.28 22.73 6.22
N TRP A 431 -1.73 22.62 7.45
CA TRP A 431 -1.56 21.44 8.29
C TRP A 431 -2.35 20.23 7.77
N TYR A 432 -3.39 20.46 7.00
CA TYR A 432 -4.16 19.38 6.38
C TYR A 432 -3.32 18.63 5.36
N VAL A 433 -2.73 19.35 4.40
CA VAL A 433 -1.84 18.75 3.39
C VAL A 433 -0.63 18.11 4.06
N TYR A 434 -0.08 18.72 5.12
CA TYR A 434 1.03 18.15 5.86
C TYR A 434 0.68 16.81 6.51
N GLY A 435 -0.46 16.72 7.22
CA GLY A 435 -0.95 15.48 7.84
C GLY A 435 -1.17 14.36 6.81
N MET A 436 -1.73 14.69 5.65
CA MET A 436 -1.90 13.74 4.55
C MET A 436 -0.56 13.29 3.96
N ALA A 437 0.44 14.17 3.86
CA ALA A 437 1.80 13.81 3.42
C ALA A 437 2.50 12.88 4.43
N CYS A 438 2.30 13.10 5.74
CA CYS A 438 2.81 12.18 6.78
C CYS A 438 2.17 10.79 6.66
N ALA A 439 0.86 10.72 6.43
CA ALA A 439 0.17 9.44 6.20
C ALA A 439 0.68 8.74 4.93
N PHE A 440 0.93 9.49 3.86
CA PHE A 440 1.52 8.92 2.65
C PHE A 440 2.93 8.37 2.88
N LEU A 441 3.75 9.05 3.68
CA LEU A 441 5.05 8.51 4.10
C LEU A 441 4.91 7.21 4.90
N GLY A 442 3.93 7.13 5.80
CA GLY A 442 3.58 5.88 6.49
C GLY A 442 3.12 4.78 5.53
N MET A 443 2.36 5.13 4.49
CA MET A 443 1.97 4.21 3.43
C MET A 443 3.20 3.64 2.70
N LEU A 444 4.16 4.49 2.35
CA LEU A 444 5.42 4.04 1.74
C LEU A 444 6.18 3.08 2.67
N ALA A 445 6.21 3.35 3.97
CA ALA A 445 6.82 2.42 4.94
C ALA A 445 6.07 1.08 4.99
N ALA A 446 4.74 1.07 4.93
CA ALA A 446 3.95 -0.17 4.91
C ALA A 446 4.16 -1.00 3.64
N LEU A 447 4.50 -0.38 2.51
CA LEU A 447 4.82 -1.08 1.26
C LEU A 447 6.08 -1.95 1.33
N THR A 448 6.85 -1.89 2.41
CA THR A 448 7.92 -2.86 2.69
C THR A 448 7.39 -4.25 3.04
N ALA A 449 6.12 -4.38 3.39
CA ALA A 449 5.50 -5.64 3.81
C ALA A 449 4.23 -6.01 3.03
N ILE A 450 3.84 -5.18 2.07
CA ILE A 450 2.71 -5.39 1.17
C ILE A 450 3.00 -4.72 -0.17
N THR A 451 2.33 -5.12 -1.25
CA THR A 451 2.48 -4.47 -2.55
C THR A 451 1.32 -3.55 -2.88
N MET A 452 1.57 -2.59 -3.78
CA MET A 452 0.55 -1.72 -4.36
C MET A 452 -0.58 -2.51 -5.04
N LYS A 453 -0.29 -3.70 -5.56
CA LYS A 453 -1.27 -4.65 -6.12
C LYS A 453 -2.34 -5.01 -5.10
N ASN A 454 -1.95 -5.12 -3.82
CA ASN A 454 -2.82 -5.44 -2.71
C ASN A 454 -3.26 -4.21 -1.90
N ALA A 455 -2.70 -3.03 -2.20
CA ALA A 455 -2.93 -1.78 -1.47
C ALA A 455 -3.52 -0.71 -2.39
N THR A 456 -4.75 -0.90 -2.89
CA THR A 456 -5.47 0.13 -3.68
C THR A 456 -5.58 1.46 -2.94
N ALA A 457 -5.55 1.44 -1.60
CA ALA A 457 -5.44 2.63 -0.76
C ALA A 457 -4.26 3.53 -1.15
N PHE A 458 -3.15 2.95 -1.62
CA PHE A 458 -1.99 3.71 -2.09
C PHE A 458 -2.37 4.64 -3.26
N ALA A 459 -3.00 4.10 -4.29
CA ALA A 459 -3.38 4.88 -5.48
C ALA A 459 -4.34 6.02 -5.11
N PHE A 460 -5.29 5.74 -4.21
CA PHE A 460 -6.26 6.71 -3.74
C PHE A 460 -5.62 7.83 -2.93
N LEU A 461 -4.79 7.48 -1.95
CA LEU A 461 -4.10 8.47 -1.12
C LEU A 461 -3.11 9.31 -1.93
N ALA A 462 -2.32 8.67 -2.80
CA ALA A 462 -1.36 9.35 -3.65
C ALA A 462 -2.04 10.31 -4.64
N GLY A 463 -3.13 9.86 -5.28
CA GLY A 463 -3.90 10.69 -6.21
C GLY A 463 -4.56 11.89 -5.52
N TYR A 464 -5.18 11.66 -4.36
CA TYR A 464 -5.78 12.73 -3.58
C TYR A 464 -4.74 13.74 -3.08
N LEU A 465 -3.62 13.27 -2.51
CA LEU A 465 -2.53 14.13 -2.05
C LEU A 465 -1.94 14.98 -3.18
N TYR A 466 -1.79 14.38 -4.37
CA TYR A 466 -1.35 15.12 -5.56
C TYR A 466 -2.30 16.27 -5.90
N ALA A 467 -3.62 16.02 -5.87
CA ALA A 467 -4.63 17.02 -6.20
C ALA A 467 -4.61 18.20 -5.22
N ILE A 468 -4.67 17.94 -3.90
CA ILE A 468 -4.74 18.99 -2.88
C ILE A 468 -3.44 19.79 -2.77
N SER A 469 -2.29 19.23 -3.12
CA SER A 469 -1.01 19.94 -3.11
C SER A 469 -0.78 20.83 -4.34
N GLY A 470 -1.69 20.85 -5.31
CA GLY A 470 -1.62 21.69 -6.52
C GLY A 470 -2.52 22.92 -6.54
N GLU A 471 -3.39 23.08 -5.54
CA GLU A 471 -4.43 24.12 -5.57
C GLU A 471 -3.92 25.53 -5.27
N GLY A 472 -2.89 25.69 -4.45
CA GLY A 472 -2.38 27.00 -4.10
C GLY A 472 -1.67 27.74 -5.24
N ASP A 473 -1.06 27.01 -6.17
CA ASP A 473 -0.46 27.60 -7.36
C ASP A 473 -1.54 28.15 -8.33
N ARG A 474 -2.78 27.62 -8.22
CA ARG A 474 -3.95 28.06 -9.00
C ARG A 474 -4.59 29.33 -8.47
N ALA A 475 -4.80 29.42 -7.15
CA ALA A 475 -5.34 30.60 -6.51
C ALA A 475 -4.42 31.82 -6.72
N ALA A 476 -3.11 31.62 -6.75
CA ALA A 476 -2.13 32.68 -7.04
C ALA A 476 -2.15 33.11 -8.53
N GLY A 477 -2.45 32.21 -9.44
CA GLY A 477 -2.57 32.51 -10.89
C GLY A 477 -3.86 33.26 -11.23
N GLU A 478 -4.97 32.94 -10.57
CA GLU A 478 -6.26 33.61 -10.79
C GLU A 478 -6.31 35.00 -10.19
N THR A 479 -5.61 35.27 -9.09
CA THR A 479 -5.51 36.61 -8.48
C THR A 479 -4.48 37.52 -9.15
N GLY A 480 -3.51 36.95 -9.88
CA GLY A 480 -2.50 37.74 -10.62
C GLY A 480 -2.98 38.33 -11.96
N GLY A 481 -4.17 37.91 -12.47
CA GLY A 481 -4.78 38.43 -13.68
C GLY A 481 -5.80 39.54 -13.48
N GLY A 482 -6.14 39.91 -12.25
CA GLY A 482 -7.07 40.97 -11.91
C GLY A 482 -6.38 42.33 -11.85
N GLN A 483 -6.71 43.20 -12.82
CA GLN A 483 -6.41 44.61 -12.99
C GLN A 483 -6.06 45.34 -11.67
N VAL A 484 -4.85 45.85 -11.61
CA VAL A 484 -4.52 46.96 -10.70
C VAL A 484 -5.53 48.09 -11.00
N PRO A 485 -6.36 48.52 -10.05
CA PRO A 485 -7.18 49.71 -10.23
C PRO A 485 -6.20 50.86 -10.44
N GLN A 486 -6.19 51.50 -11.62
CA GLN A 486 -5.58 52.78 -11.82
C GLN A 486 -6.27 53.78 -10.83
N GLN A 487 -5.65 53.99 -9.67
CA GLN A 487 -5.98 55.18 -8.86
C GLN A 487 -5.66 56.40 -9.69
N GLY A 488 -6.73 56.98 -10.27
CA GLY A 488 -6.70 58.29 -10.89
C GLY A 488 -6.15 59.32 -9.89
N ARG A 489 -5.01 59.92 -10.26
CA ARG A 489 -4.58 61.17 -9.70
C ARG A 489 -5.55 62.24 -10.22
N GLY A 490 -6.31 62.78 -9.30
CA GLY A 490 -7.04 64.03 -9.41
C GLY A 490 -6.72 64.88 -8.18
#